data_bde0756f04ba31bdb00dfdc50c62105c
#
_entry.id   bde0756f04ba31bdb00dfdc50c62105c
#
_cell.length_a   1.000
_cell.length_b   1.000
_cell.length_c   1.000
_cell.angle_alpha   90.00
_cell.angle_beta   90.00
_cell.angle_gamma   90.00
#
_symmetry.space_group_name_H-M   'P 1'
#
loop_
_entity.id
_entity.type
_entity.pdbx_description
1 polymer ?
#
loop_
_entity_poly.entity_id
_entity_poly.type
_entity_poly.pdbx_seq_one_letter_code
_entity_poly.pdbx_strand_id
1 'polypeptide(L)'
;MPVTRFVPSEIATKLILSLAIGLLVGFEREWSRKDLGARTFAIVSLLGMLCMVQSQVFALIGMAAVVMVVIVMNVGNLVLHRELETTTSVALIVVFTLGALVGDGHIFAPTAAAVLMTLLLALKPQITRFAGGVTAEELRSAVLLGLIGLVIYPVLPDQPVDP
;
A
#
# COMPACT_ATOMS: atom_id res chain seq x y z
N MET A 1 9.03 -16.01 30.05
CA MET A 1 8.92 -15.46 28.68
C MET A 1 9.71 -16.38 27.77
N PRO A 2 9.13 -17.01 26.75
CA PRO A 2 9.91 -17.83 25.82
C PRO A 2 10.86 -16.91 25.06
N VAL A 3 12.14 -17.17 25.18
CA VAL A 3 13.16 -16.56 24.34
C VAL A 3 12.90 -17.09 22.93
N THR A 4 12.28 -16.27 22.07
CA THR A 4 12.14 -16.58 20.66
C THR A 4 13.55 -16.73 20.09
N ARG A 5 13.98 -17.98 19.88
CA ARG A 5 15.23 -18.26 19.17
C ARG A 5 15.04 -17.77 17.72
N PHE A 6 15.57 -16.60 17.43
CA PHE A 6 15.64 -16.11 16.07
C PHE A 6 16.51 -17.08 15.26
N VAL A 7 15.90 -17.81 14.34
CA VAL A 7 16.62 -18.62 13.37
C VAL A 7 17.23 -17.65 12.35
N PRO A 8 18.56 -17.57 12.21
CA PRO A 8 19.20 -16.57 11.35
C PRO A 8 18.71 -16.60 9.89
N SER A 9 18.40 -17.77 9.37
CA SER A 9 17.86 -17.94 8.02
C SER A 9 16.46 -17.34 7.84
N GLU A 10 15.60 -17.41 8.87
CA GLU A 10 14.27 -16.82 8.84
C GLU A 10 14.34 -15.29 8.83
N ILE A 11 15.19 -14.73 9.68
CA ILE A 11 15.41 -13.28 9.73
C ILE A 11 16.01 -12.78 8.40
N ALA A 12 16.96 -13.51 7.84
CA ALA A 12 17.55 -13.15 6.54
C ALA A 12 16.50 -13.13 5.43
N THR A 13 15.59 -14.11 5.40
CA THR A 13 14.48 -14.14 4.44
C THR A 13 13.54 -12.95 4.61
N LYS A 14 13.17 -12.62 5.84
CA LYS A 14 12.33 -11.43 6.15
C LYS A 14 13.01 -10.13 5.73
N LEU A 15 14.32 -10.00 5.98
CA LEU A 15 15.11 -8.83 5.57
C LEU A 15 15.13 -8.68 4.06
N ILE A 16 15.45 -9.75 3.32
CA ILE A 16 15.51 -9.72 1.85
C ILE A 16 14.13 -9.39 1.27
N LEU A 17 13.08 -10.00 1.77
CA LEU A 17 11.73 -9.79 1.26
C LEU A 17 11.24 -8.36 1.53
N SER A 18 11.41 -7.85 2.74
CA SER A 18 11.02 -6.47 3.06
C SER A 18 11.82 -5.44 2.26
N LEU A 19 13.13 -5.70 2.06
CA LEU A 19 13.98 -4.87 1.19
C LEU A 19 13.46 -4.89 -0.25
N ALA A 20 13.15 -6.08 -0.79
CA ALA A 20 12.65 -6.24 -2.15
C ALA A 20 11.31 -5.51 -2.36
N ILE A 21 10.37 -5.61 -1.40
CA ILE A 21 9.08 -4.89 -1.41
C ILE A 21 9.31 -3.37 -1.45
N GLY A 22 10.16 -2.85 -0.56
CA GLY A 22 10.44 -1.43 -0.52
C GLY A 22 11.14 -0.92 -1.79
N LEU A 23 12.10 -1.69 -2.33
CA LEU A 23 12.76 -1.36 -3.59
C LEU A 23 11.79 -1.39 -4.78
N LEU A 24 10.90 -2.38 -4.86
CA LEU A 24 9.95 -2.50 -5.96
C LEU A 24 9.05 -1.26 -6.07
N VAL A 25 8.44 -0.84 -4.96
CA VAL A 25 7.61 0.37 -4.91
C VAL A 25 8.45 1.62 -5.12
N GLY A 26 9.63 1.67 -4.50
CA GLY A 26 10.52 2.82 -4.57
C GLY A 26 11.12 3.06 -5.95
N PHE A 27 11.41 2.03 -6.72
CA PHE A 27 11.87 2.16 -8.11
C PHE A 27 10.79 2.80 -9.01
N GLU A 28 9.53 2.43 -8.81
CA GLU A 28 8.42 3.07 -9.54
C GLU A 28 8.33 4.56 -9.18
N ARG A 29 8.49 4.92 -7.90
CA ARG A 29 8.48 6.32 -7.46
C ARG A 29 9.64 7.11 -8.06
N GLU A 30 10.84 6.55 -8.05
CA GLU A 30 12.03 7.16 -8.65
C GLU A 30 11.89 7.32 -10.17
N TRP A 31 11.36 6.29 -10.87
CA TRP A 31 11.03 6.36 -12.29
C TRP A 31 10.02 7.48 -12.60
N SER A 32 9.01 7.62 -11.76
CA SER A 32 7.98 8.66 -11.86
C SER A 32 8.46 10.05 -11.39
N ARG A 33 9.76 10.23 -11.10
CA ARG A 33 10.41 11.48 -10.65
C ARG A 33 9.72 12.09 -9.44
N LYS A 34 9.43 11.27 -8.42
CA LYS A 34 8.88 11.70 -7.15
C LYS A 34 9.99 12.05 -6.16
N ASP A 35 9.69 12.91 -5.17
CA ASP A 35 10.66 13.41 -4.18
C ASP A 35 11.31 12.29 -3.36
N LEU A 36 10.57 11.18 -3.12
CA LEU A 36 11.06 10.02 -2.40
C LEU A 36 11.41 8.88 -3.35
N GLY A 37 12.70 8.50 -3.34
CA GLY A 37 13.26 7.45 -4.19
C GLY A 37 13.31 6.07 -3.52
N ALA A 38 13.88 5.10 -4.26
CA ALA A 38 13.95 3.69 -3.91
C ALA A 38 14.55 3.43 -2.52
N ARG A 39 15.58 4.17 -2.13
CA ARG A 39 16.25 4.02 -0.82
C ARG A 39 15.30 4.29 0.34
N THR A 40 14.51 5.35 0.28
CA THR A 40 13.58 5.72 1.36
C THR A 40 12.53 4.64 1.55
N PHE A 41 11.91 4.16 0.48
CA PHE A 41 10.92 3.10 0.54
C PHE A 41 11.50 1.78 1.06
N ALA A 42 12.72 1.43 0.65
CA ALA A 42 13.43 0.26 1.15
C ALA A 42 13.68 0.34 2.68
N ILE A 43 14.16 1.49 3.15
CA ILE A 43 14.42 1.71 4.59
C ILE A 43 13.11 1.65 5.39
N VAL A 44 12.03 2.25 4.89
CA VAL A 44 10.73 2.26 5.58
C VAL A 44 10.12 0.86 5.65
N SER A 45 10.24 0.04 4.59
CA SER A 45 9.83 -1.36 4.62
C SER A 45 10.62 -2.18 5.64
N LEU A 46 11.96 -2.02 5.65
CA LEU A 46 12.84 -2.67 6.64
C LEU A 46 12.50 -2.23 8.07
N LEU A 47 12.23 -0.95 8.28
CA LEU A 47 11.83 -0.42 9.58
C LEU A 47 10.53 -1.08 10.07
N GLY A 48 9.52 -1.21 9.20
CA GLY A 48 8.27 -1.89 9.52
C GLY A 48 8.50 -3.35 9.96
N MET A 49 9.32 -4.07 9.20
CA MET A 49 9.70 -5.46 9.51
C MET A 49 10.42 -5.56 10.85
N LEU A 50 11.46 -4.76 11.08
CA LEU A 50 12.25 -4.79 12.32
C LEU A 50 11.41 -4.42 13.55
N CYS A 51 10.55 -3.40 13.44
CA CYS A 51 9.65 -3.01 14.51
C CYS A 51 8.69 -4.15 14.87
N MET A 52 8.11 -4.84 13.88
CA MET A 52 7.17 -5.93 14.12
C MET A 52 7.85 -7.17 14.70
N VAL A 53 9.06 -7.51 14.24
CA VAL A 53 9.88 -8.60 14.81
C VAL A 53 10.16 -8.34 16.30
N GLN A 54 10.34 -7.10 16.71
CA GLN A 54 10.58 -6.74 18.10
C GLN A 54 9.30 -6.86 18.95
N SER A 55 8.24 -6.19 18.55
CA SER A 55 6.89 -6.36 19.10
C SER A 55 5.86 -5.52 18.36
N GLN A 56 4.59 -5.85 18.53
CA GLN A 56 3.46 -5.07 17.98
C GLN A 56 3.45 -3.61 18.48
N VAL A 57 3.87 -3.36 19.72
CA VAL A 57 3.98 -2.00 20.28
C VAL A 57 5.06 -1.20 19.53
N PHE A 58 6.22 -1.80 19.23
CA PHE A 58 7.25 -1.14 18.42
C PHE A 58 6.75 -0.86 17.00
N ALA A 59 5.96 -1.76 16.40
CA ALA A 59 5.35 -1.51 15.09
C ALA A 59 4.40 -0.29 15.10
N LEU A 60 3.59 -0.14 16.15
CA LEU A 60 2.73 1.03 16.33
C LEU A 60 3.54 2.33 16.49
N ILE A 61 4.60 2.30 17.29
CA ILE A 61 5.50 3.46 17.48
C ILE A 61 6.20 3.80 16.16
N GLY A 62 6.71 2.80 15.45
CA GLY A 62 7.34 2.98 14.13
C GLY A 62 6.38 3.56 13.09
N MET A 63 5.14 3.08 13.07
CA MET A 63 4.08 3.65 12.22
C MET A 63 3.82 5.12 12.55
N ALA A 64 3.69 5.45 13.84
CA ALA A 64 3.49 6.84 14.27
C ALA A 64 4.66 7.73 13.83
N ALA A 65 5.91 7.24 13.91
CA ALA A 65 7.08 7.96 13.44
C ALA A 65 7.04 8.20 11.92
N VAL A 66 6.66 7.20 11.12
CA VAL A 66 6.50 7.34 9.66
C VAL A 66 5.42 8.35 9.32
N VAL A 67 4.27 8.30 10.01
CA VAL A 67 3.17 9.26 9.83
C VAL A 67 3.66 10.67 10.18
N MET A 68 4.42 10.84 11.25
CA MET A 68 5.02 12.14 11.62
C MET A 68 5.92 12.69 10.50
N VAL A 69 6.80 11.85 9.94
CA VAL A 69 7.66 12.23 8.81
C VAL A 69 6.82 12.65 7.60
N VAL A 70 5.77 11.88 7.28
CA VAL A 70 4.84 12.20 6.19
C VAL A 70 4.17 13.57 6.41
N ILE A 71 3.72 13.86 7.63
CA ILE A 71 3.10 15.16 7.97
C ILE A 71 4.12 16.29 7.77
N VAL A 72 5.31 16.16 8.31
CA VAL A 72 6.37 17.18 8.19
C VAL A 72 6.72 17.43 6.72
N MET A 73 6.84 16.39 5.92
CA MET A 73 7.12 16.52 4.48
C MET A 73 5.99 17.24 3.74
N ASN A 74 4.72 16.84 3.98
CA ASN A 74 3.59 17.47 3.30
C ASN A 74 3.42 18.95 3.73
N VAL A 75 3.65 19.28 4.99
CA VAL A 75 3.65 20.68 5.45
C VAL A 75 4.79 21.46 4.79
N GLY A 76 5.98 20.88 4.70
CA GLY A 76 7.11 21.48 3.99
C GLY A 76 6.80 21.74 2.50
N ASN A 77 6.27 20.73 1.80
CA ASN A 77 5.88 20.86 0.39
C ASN A 77 4.76 21.88 0.18
N LEU A 78 3.76 21.92 1.06
CA LEU A 78 2.68 22.89 1.00
C LEU A 78 3.19 24.33 1.16
N VAL A 79 4.14 24.55 2.05
CA VAL A 79 4.72 25.88 2.30
C VAL A 79 5.65 26.32 1.17
N LEU A 80 6.47 25.41 0.63
CA LEU A 80 7.50 25.72 -0.35
C LEU A 80 7.00 25.64 -1.80
N HIS A 81 6.21 24.61 -2.15
CA HIS A 81 5.82 24.29 -3.52
C HIS A 81 4.32 24.45 -3.78
N ARG A 82 3.48 24.64 -2.74
CA ARG A 82 2.01 24.65 -2.79
C ARG A 82 1.39 23.37 -3.36
N GLU A 83 2.10 22.27 -3.33
CA GLU A 83 1.64 20.96 -3.81
C GLU A 83 1.68 19.93 -2.68
N LEU A 84 0.69 19.04 -2.64
CA LEU A 84 0.63 17.92 -1.70
C LEU A 84 0.98 16.61 -2.43
N GLU A 85 2.01 15.93 -1.96
CA GLU A 85 2.41 14.60 -2.44
C GLU A 85 1.59 13.48 -1.78
N THR A 86 0.25 13.53 -1.91
CA THR A 86 -0.67 12.62 -1.22
C THR A 86 -0.42 11.16 -1.56
N THR A 87 -0.21 10.83 -2.85
CA THR A 87 0.02 9.45 -3.29
C THR A 87 1.33 8.88 -2.75
N THR A 88 2.40 9.68 -2.72
CA THR A 88 3.70 9.27 -2.16
C THR A 88 3.60 9.05 -0.66
N SER A 89 2.85 9.89 0.03
CA SER A 89 2.58 9.79 1.47
C SER A 89 1.84 8.50 1.82
N VAL A 90 0.75 8.20 1.11
CA VAL A 90 0.00 6.94 1.28
C VAL A 90 0.89 5.74 0.95
N ALA A 91 1.65 5.80 -0.13
CA ALA A 91 2.57 4.75 -0.52
C ALA A 91 3.59 4.42 0.57
N LEU A 92 4.13 5.44 1.26
CA LEU A 92 5.12 5.25 2.32
C LEU A 92 4.51 4.52 3.53
N ILE A 93 3.30 4.90 3.94
CA ILE A 93 2.55 4.25 5.04
C ILE A 93 2.25 2.78 4.68
N VAL A 94 1.79 2.54 3.45
CA VAL A 94 1.50 1.16 3.00
C VAL A 94 2.77 0.32 3.00
N VAL A 95 3.89 0.82 2.49
CA VAL A 95 5.16 0.08 2.45
C VAL A 95 5.67 -0.26 3.85
N PHE A 96 5.53 0.63 4.84
CA PHE A 96 5.80 0.29 6.24
C PHE A 96 4.93 -0.87 6.71
N THR A 97 3.62 -0.82 6.43
CA THR A 97 2.67 -1.88 6.80
C THR A 97 3.03 -3.22 6.16
N LEU A 98 3.42 -3.20 4.86
CA LEU A 98 3.86 -4.41 4.17
C LEU A 98 5.12 -5.00 4.81
N GLY A 99 6.08 -4.16 5.18
CA GLY A 99 7.26 -4.57 5.95
C GLY A 99 6.87 -5.19 7.29
N ALA A 100 5.96 -4.58 8.04
CA ALA A 100 5.46 -5.11 9.29
C ALA A 100 4.78 -6.48 9.12
N LEU A 101 3.98 -6.68 8.08
CA LEU A 101 3.38 -7.98 7.76
C LEU A 101 4.43 -9.06 7.47
N VAL A 102 5.53 -8.70 6.78
CA VAL A 102 6.68 -9.61 6.60
C VAL A 102 7.31 -9.95 7.95
N GLY A 103 7.46 -8.97 8.84
CA GLY A 103 7.96 -9.16 10.21
C GLY A 103 7.11 -10.14 11.01
N ASP A 104 5.78 -10.07 10.84
CA ASP A 104 4.79 -10.96 11.46
C ASP A 104 4.78 -12.38 10.85
N GLY A 105 5.50 -12.61 9.75
CA GLY A 105 5.63 -13.91 9.10
C GLY A 105 4.74 -14.11 7.88
N HIS A 106 3.99 -13.11 7.46
CA HIS A 106 3.20 -13.16 6.23
C HIS A 106 4.11 -12.93 5.02
N ILE A 107 4.00 -13.79 4.00
CA ILE A 107 4.81 -13.69 2.77
C ILE A 107 3.92 -13.30 1.58
N PHE A 108 2.84 -14.06 1.36
CA PHE A 108 2.01 -13.90 0.17
C PHE A 108 1.29 -12.54 0.13
N ALA A 109 0.60 -12.17 1.22
CA ALA A 109 -0.20 -10.95 1.26
C ALA A 109 0.62 -9.66 1.02
N PRO A 110 1.76 -9.42 1.73
CA PRO A 110 2.56 -8.23 1.49
C PRO A 110 3.22 -8.22 0.11
N THR A 111 3.63 -9.38 -0.43
CA THR A 111 4.21 -9.46 -1.78
C THR A 111 3.17 -9.15 -2.85
N ALA A 112 2.00 -9.77 -2.78
CA ALA A 112 0.91 -9.50 -3.72
C ALA A 112 0.46 -8.04 -3.66
N ALA A 113 0.30 -7.49 -2.46
CA ALA A 113 -0.07 -6.08 -2.27
C ALA A 113 1.00 -5.11 -2.82
N ALA A 114 2.29 -5.41 -2.64
CA ALA A 114 3.38 -4.61 -3.21
C ALA A 114 3.33 -4.59 -4.75
N VAL A 115 3.12 -5.74 -5.38
CA VAL A 115 3.00 -5.85 -6.84
C VAL A 115 1.79 -5.07 -7.35
N LEU A 116 0.61 -5.27 -6.74
CA LEU A 116 -0.62 -4.57 -7.12
C LEU A 116 -0.49 -3.06 -6.92
N MET A 117 0.10 -2.63 -5.82
CA MET A 117 0.34 -1.23 -5.54
C MET A 117 1.27 -0.61 -6.59
N THR A 118 2.39 -1.26 -6.90
CA THR A 118 3.35 -0.79 -7.92
C THR A 118 2.67 -0.71 -9.28
N LEU A 119 1.85 -1.69 -9.64
CA LEU A 119 1.07 -1.68 -10.86
C LEU A 119 0.11 -0.48 -10.92
N LEU A 120 -0.66 -0.23 -9.84
CA LEU A 120 -1.57 0.91 -9.76
C LEU A 120 -0.84 2.25 -9.89
N LEU A 121 0.34 2.36 -9.28
CA LEU A 121 1.17 3.56 -9.36
C LEU A 121 1.70 3.77 -10.78
N ALA A 122 2.17 2.72 -11.43
CA ALA A 122 2.69 2.75 -12.80
C ALA A 122 1.59 3.03 -13.84
N LEU A 123 0.36 2.55 -13.62
CA LEU A 123 -0.78 2.75 -14.50
C LEU A 123 -1.48 4.11 -14.33
N LYS A 124 -1.02 4.97 -13.42
CA LYS A 124 -1.63 6.28 -13.19
C LYS A 124 -1.94 7.07 -14.47
N PRO A 125 -1.01 7.21 -15.45
CA PRO A 125 -1.29 7.97 -16.68
C PRO A 125 -2.42 7.34 -17.53
N GLN A 126 -2.45 6.00 -17.58
CA GLN A 126 -3.46 5.26 -18.34
C GLN A 126 -4.84 5.38 -17.67
N ILE A 127 -4.90 5.22 -16.33
CA ILE A 127 -6.12 5.37 -15.54
C ILE A 127 -6.68 6.79 -15.68
N THR A 128 -5.82 7.82 -15.58
CA THR A 128 -6.24 9.22 -15.72
C THR A 128 -6.78 9.50 -17.13
N ARG A 129 -6.12 8.96 -18.17
CA ARG A 129 -6.59 9.10 -19.55
C ARG A 129 -7.92 8.39 -19.76
N PHE A 130 -8.07 7.19 -19.27
CA PHE A 130 -9.31 6.42 -19.33
C PHE A 130 -10.45 7.17 -18.61
N ALA A 131 -10.22 7.60 -17.37
CA ALA A 131 -11.21 8.33 -16.58
C ALA A 131 -11.65 9.64 -17.25
N GLY A 132 -10.72 10.35 -17.91
CA GLY A 132 -11.04 11.57 -18.67
C GLY A 132 -11.85 11.32 -19.95
N GLY A 133 -11.90 10.08 -20.44
CA GLY A 133 -12.72 9.67 -21.59
C GLY A 133 -14.11 9.14 -21.23
N VAL A 134 -14.35 8.83 -19.95
CA VAL A 134 -15.65 8.29 -19.48
C VAL A 134 -16.64 9.43 -19.28
N THR A 135 -17.80 9.32 -19.92
CA THR A 135 -18.91 10.26 -19.74
C THR A 135 -19.63 10.06 -18.41
N ALA A 136 -20.31 11.09 -17.92
CA ALA A 136 -21.12 10.99 -16.70
C ALA A 136 -22.25 9.92 -16.83
N GLU A 137 -22.79 9.72 -18.02
CA GLU A 137 -23.81 8.71 -18.30
C GLU A 137 -23.25 7.30 -18.24
N GLU A 138 -22.06 7.07 -18.81
CA GLU A 138 -21.36 5.77 -18.74
C GLU A 138 -20.99 5.42 -17.30
N LEU A 139 -20.46 6.41 -16.55
CA LEU A 139 -20.16 6.21 -15.13
C LEU A 139 -21.41 5.83 -14.32
N ARG A 140 -22.52 6.55 -14.54
CA ARG A 140 -23.82 6.26 -13.88
C ARG A 140 -24.31 4.85 -14.22
N SER A 141 -24.22 4.46 -15.49
CA SER A 141 -24.63 3.14 -15.96
C SER A 141 -23.76 2.02 -15.33
N ALA A 142 -22.45 2.23 -15.24
CA ALA A 142 -21.53 1.30 -14.60
C ALA A 142 -21.82 1.14 -13.09
N VAL A 143 -22.10 2.25 -12.38
CA VAL A 143 -22.50 2.23 -10.97
C VAL A 143 -23.82 1.47 -10.76
N LEU A 144 -24.82 1.71 -11.62
CA LEU A 144 -26.10 1.00 -11.56
C LEU A 144 -25.94 -0.50 -11.82
N LEU A 145 -25.11 -0.87 -12.81
CA LEU A 145 -24.79 -2.26 -13.09
C LEU A 145 -24.10 -2.94 -11.89
N GLY A 146 -23.15 -2.24 -11.29
CA GLY A 146 -22.47 -2.70 -10.07
C GLY A 146 -23.46 -2.86 -8.89
N LEU A 147 -24.36 -1.92 -8.71
CA LEU A 147 -25.41 -2.01 -7.68
C LEU A 147 -26.29 -3.23 -7.89
N ILE A 148 -26.76 -3.45 -9.11
CA ILE A 148 -27.61 -4.60 -9.43
C ILE A 148 -26.85 -5.91 -9.27
N GLY A 149 -25.65 -6.03 -9.86
CA GLY A 149 -24.88 -7.28 -9.90
C GLY A 149 -24.22 -7.65 -8.58
N LEU A 150 -23.70 -6.68 -7.83
CA LEU A 150 -22.91 -6.95 -6.62
C LEU A 150 -23.72 -6.79 -5.31
N VAL A 151 -24.78 -6.01 -5.33
CA VAL A 151 -25.58 -5.73 -4.12
C VAL A 151 -26.95 -6.38 -4.19
N ILE A 152 -27.72 -6.15 -5.26
CA ILE A 152 -29.09 -6.64 -5.35
C ILE A 152 -29.11 -8.14 -5.67
N TYR A 153 -28.37 -8.58 -6.69
CA TYR A 153 -28.37 -9.97 -7.14
C TYR A 153 -28.04 -10.99 -6.03
N PRO A 154 -27.02 -10.81 -5.19
CA PRO A 154 -26.71 -11.77 -4.11
C PRO A 154 -27.77 -11.82 -2.98
N VAL A 155 -28.64 -10.82 -2.89
CA VAL A 155 -29.70 -10.72 -1.85
C VAL A 155 -31.04 -11.27 -2.33
N LEU A 156 -31.16 -11.51 -3.64
CA LEU A 156 -32.39 -12.10 -4.19
C LEU A 156 -32.54 -13.56 -3.74
N PRO A 157 -33.74 -13.96 -3.28
CA PRO A 157 -33.98 -15.35 -2.90
C PRO A 157 -33.94 -16.28 -4.12
N ASP A 158 -33.23 -17.40 -3.99
CA ASP A 158 -33.08 -18.44 -5.03
C ASP A 158 -34.39 -19.23 -5.31
N GLN A 159 -35.50 -18.87 -4.70
CA GLN A 159 -36.77 -19.56 -4.91
C GLN A 159 -37.60 -18.87 -6.00
N PRO A 160 -38.21 -19.65 -6.93
CA PRO A 160 -39.15 -19.09 -7.89
C PRO A 160 -40.33 -18.46 -7.12
N VAL A 161 -40.61 -17.22 -7.43
CA VAL A 161 -41.86 -16.57 -6.95
C VAL A 161 -42.97 -17.20 -7.72
N ASP A 162 -43.65 -18.21 -7.12
CA ASP A 162 -44.84 -18.78 -7.69
C ASP A 162 -45.93 -17.69 -7.75
N PRO A 163 -46.68 -17.60 -8.87
CA PRO A 163 -47.70 -16.58 -9.06
C PRO A 163 -48.92 -16.79 -8.18
#